data_15ed8b2d4f4a4e6300c0ae753a9590fc
#
_entry.id   15ed8b2d4f4a4e6300c0ae753a9590fc
#
_cell.length_a   1.000
_cell.length_b   1.000
_cell.length_c   1.000
_cell.angle_alpha   90.00
_cell.angle_beta   90.00
_cell.angle_gamma   90.00
#
_symmetry.space_group_name_H-M   'P 1'
#
loop_
_entity.id
_entity.type
_entity.pdbx_description
1 polymer ?
#
loop_
_entity_poly.entity_id
_entity_poly.type
_entity_poly.pdbx_seq_one_letter_code
_entity_poly.pdbx_strand_id
1 'polypeptide(L)'
;ANLMKIVSKGFTEGFYYKPRVDLAVLKEYHEGIIALSACLAGEVARYLQRGMYEDAKAAALRYQDIFGKGNFFLELQDHGIPAQRLVNQELLRMHEETGIDLVATNDVHYTRAEDADPHDILLCLQTNKKLADEDRMRYEGGQYYVKSPEEMAELFPYAPEALENTPKIADRCHVEIEFGVTKLPKFDVPEGFTSWEDLNKLCFDGLKRR
;
A
#
# COMPACT_ATOMS: atom_id res chain seq x y z
N ALA A 1 8.81 8.07 -9.84
CA ALA A 1 10.02 7.31 -10.23
C ALA A 1 10.57 6.48 -9.04
N ASN A 2 10.75 7.04 -7.85
CA ASN A 2 11.39 6.33 -6.72
C ASN A 2 10.54 5.17 -6.17
N LEU A 3 9.22 5.31 -6.10
CA LEU A 3 8.32 4.20 -5.72
C LEU A 3 8.51 2.98 -6.65
N MET A 4 8.64 3.20 -7.96
CA MET A 4 8.91 2.12 -8.91
C MET A 4 10.25 1.44 -8.64
N LYS A 5 11.30 2.19 -8.27
CA LYS A 5 12.60 1.61 -7.90
C LYS A 5 12.51 0.78 -6.62
N ILE A 6 11.83 1.28 -5.58
CA ILE A 6 11.58 0.54 -4.33
C ILE A 6 10.89 -0.80 -4.64
N VAL A 7 9.79 -0.76 -5.40
CA VAL A 7 9.06 -1.98 -5.78
C VAL A 7 9.93 -2.92 -6.60
N SER A 8 10.65 -2.41 -7.60
CA SER A 8 11.55 -3.23 -8.44
C SER A 8 12.63 -3.92 -7.61
N LYS A 9 13.28 -3.21 -6.68
CA LYS A 9 14.27 -3.81 -5.77
C LYS A 9 13.66 -4.90 -4.89
N GLY A 10 12.43 -4.72 -4.41
CA GLY A 10 11.70 -5.76 -3.68
C GLY A 10 11.53 -7.05 -4.48
N PHE A 11 11.27 -6.95 -5.80
CA PHE A 11 11.12 -8.10 -6.67
C PHE A 11 12.46 -8.71 -7.13
N THR A 12 13.47 -7.89 -7.43
CA THR A 12 14.72 -8.37 -8.03
C THR A 12 15.78 -8.75 -7.01
N GLU A 13 15.81 -8.11 -5.85
CA GLU A 13 16.85 -8.27 -4.85
C GLU A 13 16.31 -8.80 -3.50
N GLY A 14 15.07 -8.45 -3.13
CA GLY A 14 14.47 -8.75 -1.83
C GLY A 14 13.36 -9.81 -1.85
N PHE A 15 13.25 -10.61 -2.90
CA PHE A 15 12.18 -11.60 -3.01
C PHE A 15 12.44 -12.84 -2.17
N TYR A 16 11.59 -13.04 -1.15
CA TYR A 16 11.54 -14.27 -0.37
C TYR A 16 10.06 -14.56 -0.04
N TYR A 17 9.42 -15.46 -0.80
CA TYR A 17 7.97 -15.74 -0.86
C TYR A 17 7.12 -14.53 -1.27
N LYS A 18 7.53 -13.31 -0.88
CA LYS A 18 6.93 -12.03 -1.26
C LYS A 18 8.04 -11.02 -1.49
N PRO A 19 7.83 -9.99 -2.33
CA PRO A 19 8.78 -8.90 -2.48
C PRO A 19 8.93 -8.13 -1.16
N ARG A 20 10.15 -7.83 -0.77
CA ARG A 20 10.49 -7.11 0.47
C ARG A 20 11.58 -6.09 0.19
N VAL A 21 11.56 -5.03 0.96
CA VAL A 21 12.64 -4.04 0.99
C VAL A 21 13.02 -3.76 2.45
N ASP A 22 14.26 -3.36 2.66
CA ASP A 22 14.76 -2.96 3.96
C ASP A 22 14.81 -1.42 4.11
N LEU A 23 15.22 -0.97 5.27
CA LEU A 23 15.37 0.46 5.57
C LEU A 23 16.46 1.15 4.72
N ALA A 24 17.44 0.40 4.22
CA ALA A 24 18.49 0.97 3.37
C ALA A 24 17.92 1.38 2.02
N VAL A 25 17.09 0.54 1.41
CA VAL A 25 16.38 0.86 0.17
C VAL A 25 15.41 2.03 0.37
N LEU A 26 14.70 2.08 1.50
CA LEU A 26 13.80 3.21 1.79
C LEU A 26 14.60 4.52 1.93
N LYS A 27 15.73 4.51 2.63
CA LYS A 27 16.62 5.69 2.76
C LYS A 27 17.19 6.15 1.42
N GLU A 28 17.51 5.23 0.51
CA GLU A 28 18.07 5.55 -0.80
C GLU A 28 17.02 6.19 -1.74
N TYR A 29 15.75 5.77 -1.64
CA TYR A 29 14.70 6.16 -2.60
C TYR A 29 13.51 6.88 -1.96
N HIS A 30 13.66 7.44 -0.76
CA HIS A 30 12.56 8.12 -0.04
C HIS A 30 12.07 9.41 -0.69
N GLU A 31 12.92 10.06 -1.48
CA GLU A 31 12.63 11.38 -2.05
C GLU A 31 11.36 11.35 -2.92
N GLY A 32 10.44 12.28 -2.63
CA GLY A 32 9.15 12.38 -3.32
C GLY A 32 8.14 11.28 -2.92
N ILE A 33 8.36 10.58 -1.80
CA ILE A 33 7.45 9.57 -1.25
C ILE A 33 6.77 10.14 0.01
N ILE A 34 5.46 9.95 0.11
CA ILE A 34 4.69 10.11 1.33
C ILE A 34 4.41 8.71 1.86
N ALA A 35 4.69 8.48 3.14
CA ALA A 35 4.51 7.18 3.78
C ALA A 35 3.52 7.26 4.95
N LEU A 36 2.77 6.19 5.16
CA LEU A 36 1.82 6.04 6.25
C LEU A 36 2.23 4.83 7.11
N SER A 37 1.85 4.83 8.40
CA SER A 37 2.22 3.77 9.34
C SER A 37 1.52 2.43 9.08
N ALA A 38 0.61 2.38 8.13
CA ALA A 38 -0.17 1.22 7.69
C ALA A 38 -1.16 0.68 8.74
N CYS A 39 -1.77 -0.47 8.42
CA CYS A 39 -2.79 -1.14 9.24
C CYS A 39 -2.20 -1.90 10.44
N LEU A 40 -2.99 -2.74 11.10
CA LEU A 40 -2.56 -3.58 12.23
C LEU A 40 -1.33 -4.46 11.93
N ALA A 41 -1.05 -4.75 10.66
CA ALA A 41 0.15 -5.49 10.22
C ALA A 41 1.39 -4.60 10.09
N GLY A 42 1.27 -3.28 10.16
CA GLY A 42 2.38 -2.33 10.13
C GLY A 42 3.31 -2.47 11.35
N GLU A 43 4.56 -2.06 11.22
CA GLU A 43 5.55 -2.22 12.29
C GLU A 43 5.14 -1.47 13.57
N VAL A 44 4.71 -0.21 13.43
CA VAL A 44 4.26 0.63 14.56
C VAL A 44 3.07 -0.02 15.27
N ALA A 45 2.03 -0.39 14.51
CA ALA A 45 0.83 -1.00 15.07
C ALA A 45 1.11 -2.36 15.74
N ARG A 46 2.02 -3.18 15.20
CA ARG A 46 2.41 -4.46 15.80
C ARG A 46 3.11 -4.30 17.14
N TYR A 47 3.92 -3.27 17.33
CA TYR A 47 4.50 -2.96 18.62
C TYR A 47 3.41 -2.50 19.61
N LEU A 48 2.49 -1.63 19.19
CA LEU A 48 1.40 -1.15 20.04
C LEU A 48 0.48 -2.29 20.50
N GLN A 49 0.12 -3.22 19.61
CA GLN A 49 -0.68 -4.41 19.97
C GLN A 49 0.00 -5.31 21.03
N ARG A 50 1.31 -5.23 21.16
CA ARG A 50 2.10 -5.99 22.15
C ARG A 50 2.38 -5.18 23.43
N GLY A 51 1.87 -3.97 23.53
CA GLY A 51 2.14 -3.06 24.64
C GLY A 51 3.56 -2.47 24.66
N MET A 52 4.26 -2.51 23.52
CA MET A 52 5.64 -2.04 23.35
C MET A 52 5.63 -0.60 22.80
N TYR A 53 5.13 0.34 23.59
CA TYR A 53 4.92 1.73 23.15
C TYR A 53 6.21 2.43 22.73
N GLU A 54 7.28 2.30 23.53
CA GLU A 54 8.54 2.97 23.24
C GLU A 54 9.20 2.45 21.94
N ASP A 55 9.08 1.15 21.67
CA ASP A 55 9.55 0.55 20.41
C ASP A 55 8.71 1.04 19.22
N ALA A 56 7.39 1.17 19.40
CA ALA A 56 6.49 1.73 18.38
C ALA A 56 6.87 3.19 18.06
N LYS A 57 7.08 4.00 19.08
CA LYS A 57 7.49 5.40 18.97
C LYS A 57 8.85 5.54 18.29
N ALA A 58 9.82 4.71 18.68
CA ALA A 58 11.13 4.69 18.04
C ALA A 58 11.03 4.30 16.54
N ALA A 59 10.16 3.35 16.20
CA ALA A 59 9.89 2.99 14.80
C ALA A 59 9.27 4.14 14.02
N ALA A 60 8.27 4.82 14.59
CA ALA A 60 7.61 5.97 13.95
C ALA A 60 8.58 7.13 13.70
N LEU A 61 9.40 7.48 14.69
CA LEU A 61 10.43 8.52 14.55
C LEU A 61 11.47 8.13 13.50
N ARG A 62 11.88 6.87 13.43
CA ARG A 62 12.80 6.36 12.38
C ARG A 62 12.22 6.51 10.98
N TYR A 63 10.92 6.24 10.79
CA TYR A 63 10.26 6.47 9.51
C TYR A 63 10.14 7.96 9.19
N GLN A 64 9.82 8.79 10.18
CA GLN A 64 9.82 10.25 9.99
C GLN A 64 11.21 10.77 9.58
N ASP A 65 12.29 10.25 10.16
CA ASP A 65 13.66 10.60 9.77
C ASP A 65 14.00 10.19 8.33
N ILE A 66 13.47 9.05 7.87
CA ILE A 66 13.69 8.57 6.50
C ILE A 66 12.93 9.41 5.48
N PHE A 67 11.63 9.62 5.68
CA PHE A 67 10.77 10.30 4.70
C PHE A 67 10.76 11.82 4.86
N GLY A 68 11.19 12.32 6.00
CA GLY A 68 11.19 13.73 6.36
C GLY A 68 9.89 14.15 7.06
N LYS A 69 10.00 15.22 7.86
CA LYS A 69 8.85 15.79 8.59
C LYS A 69 7.76 16.22 7.60
N GLY A 70 6.51 15.84 7.89
CA GLY A 70 5.35 16.08 7.03
C GLY A 70 5.22 15.14 5.84
N ASN A 71 6.09 14.13 5.71
CA ASN A 71 5.99 13.07 4.68
C ASN A 71 5.78 11.68 5.27
N PHE A 72 5.71 11.57 6.58
CA PHE A 72 5.31 10.36 7.28
C PHE A 72 4.13 10.66 8.19
N PHE A 73 3.08 9.82 8.14
CA PHE A 73 1.84 10.00 8.89
C PHE A 73 1.52 8.75 9.72
N LEU A 74 0.98 8.99 10.92
CA LEU A 74 0.35 7.92 11.72
C LEU A 74 -1.06 7.67 11.19
N GLU A 75 -1.33 6.44 10.79
CA GLU A 75 -2.56 6.07 10.07
C GLU A 75 -3.60 5.49 11.03
N LEU A 76 -4.76 6.13 11.08
CA LEU A 76 -5.92 5.68 11.84
C LEU A 76 -6.88 4.89 10.95
N GLN A 77 -7.31 3.72 11.40
CA GLN A 77 -8.33 2.89 10.75
C GLN A 77 -9.34 2.41 11.78
N ASP A 78 -10.61 2.33 11.41
CA ASP A 78 -11.66 1.72 12.25
C ASP A 78 -12.68 0.93 11.40
N HIS A 79 -12.59 -0.39 11.47
CA HIS A 79 -13.53 -1.33 10.86
C HIS A 79 -14.36 -2.07 11.94
N GLY A 80 -14.40 -1.54 13.16
CA GLY A 80 -15.04 -2.20 14.30
C GLY A 80 -14.17 -3.24 15.00
N ILE A 81 -12.89 -3.37 14.63
CA ILE A 81 -11.94 -4.33 15.21
C ILE A 81 -11.40 -3.78 16.55
N PRO A 82 -11.56 -4.51 17.68
CA PRO A 82 -11.10 -4.00 18.98
C PRO A 82 -9.62 -3.61 19.04
N ALA A 83 -8.75 -4.34 18.33
CA ALA A 83 -7.33 -4.03 18.25
C ALA A 83 -7.04 -2.67 17.57
N GLN A 84 -7.85 -2.26 16.58
CA GLN A 84 -7.71 -0.95 15.95
C GLN A 84 -8.00 0.18 16.92
N ARG A 85 -9.01 0.04 17.79
CA ARG A 85 -9.33 1.05 18.80
C ARG A 85 -8.20 1.26 19.80
N LEU A 86 -7.59 0.15 20.26
CA LEU A 86 -6.42 0.21 21.13
C LEU A 86 -5.25 0.90 20.44
N VAL A 87 -4.95 0.52 19.19
CA VAL A 87 -3.86 1.11 18.40
C VAL A 87 -4.12 2.60 18.16
N ASN A 88 -5.35 2.98 17.79
CA ASN A 88 -5.71 4.38 17.55
C ASN A 88 -5.49 5.26 18.79
N GLN A 89 -5.82 4.77 19.99
CA GLN A 89 -5.58 5.52 21.23
C GLN A 89 -4.08 5.80 21.46
N GLU A 90 -3.25 4.80 21.22
CA GLU A 90 -1.79 4.96 21.36
C GLU A 90 -1.17 5.81 20.23
N LEU A 91 -1.75 5.78 19.01
CA LEU A 91 -1.32 6.66 17.92
C LEU A 91 -1.68 8.12 18.19
N LEU A 92 -2.84 8.41 18.79
CA LEU A 92 -3.21 9.77 19.25
C LEU A 92 -2.20 10.28 20.27
N ARG A 93 -1.91 9.48 21.29
CA ARG A 93 -0.87 9.80 22.28
C ARG A 93 0.49 10.05 21.61
N MET A 94 0.88 9.20 20.65
CA MET A 94 2.14 9.33 19.91
C MET A 94 2.19 10.61 19.08
N HIS A 95 1.08 10.99 18.45
CA HIS A 95 0.93 12.26 17.76
C HIS A 95 1.19 13.44 18.70
N GLU A 96 0.56 13.49 19.88
CA GLU A 96 0.74 14.53 20.87
C GLU A 96 2.21 14.63 21.34
N GLU A 97 2.86 13.49 21.56
CA GLU A 97 4.24 13.44 22.05
C GLU A 97 5.31 13.74 20.97
N THR A 98 5.06 13.40 19.72
CA THR A 98 6.08 13.45 18.64
C THR A 98 5.83 14.57 17.62
N GLY A 99 4.58 15.05 17.52
CA GLY A 99 4.16 15.96 16.46
C GLY A 99 4.14 15.33 15.07
N ILE A 100 4.12 13.98 14.96
CA ILE A 100 3.88 13.30 13.69
C ILE A 100 2.41 13.41 13.34
N ASP A 101 2.07 13.91 12.17
CA ASP A 101 0.70 14.16 11.76
C ASP A 101 -0.10 12.83 11.62
N LEU A 102 -1.41 12.92 11.85
CA LEU A 102 -2.37 11.84 11.69
C LEU A 102 -2.99 11.84 10.30
N VAL A 103 -3.41 10.69 9.80
CA VAL A 103 -4.28 10.54 8.63
C VAL A 103 -5.28 9.42 8.84
N ALA A 104 -6.54 9.61 8.47
CA ALA A 104 -7.56 8.58 8.53
C ALA A 104 -7.74 7.92 7.16
N THR A 105 -7.77 6.58 7.15
CA THR A 105 -8.03 5.78 5.94
C THR A 105 -9.05 4.69 6.21
N ASN A 106 -9.63 4.12 5.15
CA ASN A 106 -10.63 3.05 5.29
C ASN A 106 -10.20 1.72 4.68
N ASP A 107 -8.93 1.55 4.28
CA ASP A 107 -8.42 0.29 3.72
C ASP A 107 -9.42 -0.36 2.72
N VAL A 108 -9.84 0.41 1.72
CA VAL A 108 -10.92 0.07 0.80
C VAL A 108 -10.59 -1.16 -0.02
N HIS A 109 -11.48 -2.17 0.01
CA HIS A 109 -11.36 -3.41 -0.76
C HIS A 109 -12.48 -3.59 -1.79
N TYR A 110 -13.59 -2.86 -1.66
CA TYR A 110 -14.72 -2.88 -2.59
C TYR A 110 -15.42 -1.51 -2.59
N THR A 111 -16.22 -1.25 -3.63
CA THR A 111 -16.76 0.10 -3.87
C THR A 111 -17.95 0.43 -2.98
N ARG A 112 -18.92 -0.49 -2.83
CA ARG A 112 -20.17 -0.26 -2.11
C ARG A 112 -20.32 -1.22 -0.94
N ALA A 113 -21.09 -0.85 0.07
CA ALA A 113 -21.34 -1.69 1.24
C ALA A 113 -21.90 -3.08 0.89
N GLU A 114 -22.80 -3.15 -0.11
CA GLU A 114 -23.37 -4.39 -0.61
C GLU A 114 -22.40 -5.29 -1.36
N ASP A 115 -21.21 -4.80 -1.73
CA ASP A 115 -20.17 -5.58 -2.41
C ASP A 115 -19.36 -6.47 -1.44
N ALA A 116 -19.65 -6.45 -0.14
CA ALA A 116 -18.97 -7.25 0.87
C ALA A 116 -19.08 -8.77 0.59
N ASP A 117 -20.28 -9.26 0.25
CA ASP A 117 -20.50 -10.67 -0.07
C ASP A 117 -19.85 -11.10 -1.40
N PRO A 118 -19.97 -10.35 -2.52
CA PRO A 118 -19.18 -10.61 -3.72
C PRO A 118 -17.67 -10.62 -3.47
N HIS A 119 -17.14 -9.71 -2.65
CA HIS A 119 -15.72 -9.67 -2.28
C HIS A 119 -15.30 -10.93 -1.52
N ASP A 120 -16.12 -11.44 -0.59
CA ASP A 120 -15.85 -12.68 0.14
C ASP A 120 -15.74 -13.90 -0.80
N ILE A 121 -16.56 -13.94 -1.86
CA ILE A 121 -16.46 -14.96 -2.93
C ILE A 121 -15.13 -14.82 -3.68
N LEU A 122 -14.71 -13.60 -4.03
CA LEU A 122 -13.42 -13.35 -4.70
C LEU A 122 -12.23 -13.79 -3.84
N LEU A 123 -12.29 -13.59 -2.52
CA LEU A 123 -11.26 -14.10 -1.60
C LEU A 123 -11.16 -15.62 -1.64
N CYS A 124 -12.30 -16.32 -1.72
CA CYS A 124 -12.31 -17.78 -1.86
C CYS A 124 -11.61 -18.22 -3.16
N LEU A 125 -11.89 -17.55 -4.28
CA LEU A 125 -11.22 -17.82 -5.56
C LEU A 125 -9.71 -17.58 -5.47
N GLN A 126 -9.30 -16.44 -4.90
CA GLN A 126 -7.90 -16.06 -4.76
C GLN A 126 -7.10 -17.04 -3.88
N THR A 127 -7.71 -17.55 -2.82
CA THR A 127 -7.06 -18.42 -1.83
C THR A 127 -7.29 -19.91 -2.05
N ASN A 128 -8.01 -20.27 -3.13
CA ASN A 128 -8.43 -21.65 -3.43
C ASN A 128 -9.20 -22.29 -2.26
N LYS A 129 -10.12 -21.56 -1.67
CA LYS A 129 -11.00 -21.96 -0.57
C LYS A 129 -12.45 -21.97 -1.01
N LYS A 130 -13.33 -22.56 -0.20
CA LYS A 130 -14.79 -22.56 -0.40
C LYS A 130 -15.45 -21.68 0.66
N LEU A 131 -16.63 -21.16 0.39
CA LEU A 131 -17.41 -20.38 1.36
C LEU A 131 -17.71 -21.13 2.66
N ALA A 132 -17.86 -22.45 2.57
CA ALA A 132 -18.12 -23.34 3.71
C ALA A 132 -16.87 -23.63 4.57
N ASP A 133 -15.67 -23.30 4.11
CA ASP A 133 -14.45 -23.55 4.86
C ASP A 133 -14.37 -22.59 6.06
N GLU A 134 -14.14 -23.11 7.26
CA GLU A 134 -14.03 -22.30 8.48
C GLU A 134 -12.69 -21.58 8.53
N ASP A 135 -11.60 -22.26 8.15
CA ASP A 135 -10.23 -21.71 8.10
C ASP A 135 -9.96 -21.06 6.74
N ARG A 136 -10.43 -19.84 6.56
CA ARG A 136 -10.17 -19.03 5.37
C ARG A 136 -10.06 -17.54 5.69
N MET A 137 -9.42 -16.79 4.80
CA MET A 137 -9.35 -15.33 4.89
C MET A 137 -10.73 -14.72 4.72
N ARG A 138 -11.10 -13.79 5.60
CA ARG A 138 -12.34 -13.01 5.56
C ARG A 138 -12.07 -11.56 5.98
N TYR A 139 -12.86 -10.65 5.43
CA TYR A 139 -12.96 -9.26 5.86
C TYR A 139 -14.30 -9.10 6.58
N GLU A 140 -14.26 -9.26 7.90
CA GLU A 140 -15.46 -9.24 8.71
C GLU A 140 -16.02 -7.81 8.87
N GLY A 141 -17.34 -7.71 9.08
CA GLY A 141 -18.03 -6.46 9.41
C GLY A 141 -18.47 -5.60 8.23
N GLY A 142 -18.07 -5.91 6.99
CA GLY A 142 -18.56 -5.22 5.79
C GLY A 142 -18.18 -3.72 5.71
N GLN A 143 -17.10 -3.29 6.37
CA GLN A 143 -16.77 -1.88 6.53
C GLN A 143 -15.69 -1.36 5.56
N TYR A 144 -15.24 -2.18 4.61
CA TYR A 144 -14.09 -1.89 3.73
C TYR A 144 -14.51 -1.28 2.37
N TYR A 145 -15.62 -0.54 2.35
CA TYR A 145 -16.13 0.15 1.16
C TYR A 145 -15.69 1.62 1.10
N VAL A 146 -15.92 2.27 -0.03
CA VAL A 146 -15.65 3.71 -0.20
C VAL A 146 -16.68 4.50 0.60
N LYS A 147 -16.29 5.00 1.75
CA LYS A 147 -17.13 5.81 2.63
C LYS A 147 -17.16 7.27 2.19
N SER A 148 -18.28 7.94 2.43
CA SER A 148 -18.38 9.39 2.27
C SER A 148 -17.55 10.13 3.33
N PRO A 149 -17.24 11.43 3.12
CA PRO A 149 -16.61 12.26 4.15
C PRO A 149 -17.38 12.29 5.47
N GLU A 150 -18.73 12.29 5.40
CA GLU A 150 -19.61 12.29 6.56
C GLU A 150 -19.49 10.97 7.34
N GLU A 151 -19.55 9.84 6.65
CA GLU A 151 -19.37 8.50 7.26
C GLU A 151 -17.99 8.37 7.91
N MET A 152 -16.93 8.91 7.27
CA MET A 152 -15.59 8.93 7.87
C MET A 152 -15.54 9.84 9.10
N ALA A 153 -16.21 10.99 9.08
CA ALA A 153 -16.28 11.90 10.23
C ALA A 153 -17.00 11.27 11.44
N GLU A 154 -17.99 10.42 11.20
CA GLU A 154 -18.67 9.65 12.26
C GLU A 154 -17.74 8.62 12.92
N LEU A 155 -16.79 8.05 12.17
CA LEU A 155 -15.81 7.09 12.69
C LEU A 155 -14.69 7.75 13.52
N PHE A 156 -14.27 8.96 13.14
CA PHE A 156 -13.14 9.67 13.74
C PHE A 156 -13.52 11.02 14.33
N PRO A 157 -14.59 11.15 15.16
CA PRO A 157 -15.03 12.43 15.73
C PRO A 157 -14.00 13.04 16.69
N TYR A 158 -13.05 12.23 17.15
CA TYR A 158 -11.97 12.58 18.08
C TYR A 158 -10.68 13.02 17.38
N ALA A 159 -10.60 12.94 16.06
CA ALA A 159 -9.41 13.28 15.27
C ALA A 159 -9.79 13.93 13.91
N PRO A 160 -10.47 15.09 13.92
CA PRO A 160 -10.89 15.77 12.68
C PRO A 160 -9.72 16.15 11.80
N GLU A 161 -8.56 16.48 12.36
CA GLU A 161 -7.32 16.79 11.64
C GLU A 161 -6.82 15.62 10.79
N ALA A 162 -7.06 14.38 11.23
CA ALA A 162 -6.68 13.21 10.46
C ALA A 162 -7.47 13.10 9.14
N LEU A 163 -8.72 13.55 9.13
CA LEU A 163 -9.56 13.64 7.94
C LEU A 163 -9.17 14.84 7.05
N GLU A 164 -8.84 15.98 7.67
CA GLU A 164 -8.37 17.17 6.94
C GLU A 164 -7.04 16.92 6.21
N ASN A 165 -6.21 16.04 6.73
CA ASN A 165 -4.93 15.71 6.13
C ASN A 165 -5.08 14.85 4.86
N THR A 166 -6.18 14.11 4.69
CA THR A 166 -6.45 13.32 3.48
C THR A 166 -6.44 14.17 2.20
N PRO A 167 -7.24 15.24 2.05
CA PRO A 167 -7.16 16.12 0.89
C PRO A 167 -5.82 16.85 0.80
N LYS A 168 -5.21 17.29 1.91
CA LYS A 168 -3.88 17.90 1.88
C LYS A 168 -2.80 16.99 1.31
N ILE A 169 -2.87 15.70 1.59
CA ILE A 169 -1.96 14.70 0.99
C ILE A 169 -2.27 14.53 -0.50
N ALA A 170 -3.55 14.42 -0.86
CA ALA A 170 -3.97 14.28 -2.26
C ALA A 170 -3.52 15.47 -3.13
N ASP A 171 -3.65 16.70 -2.61
CA ASP A 171 -3.24 17.93 -3.29
C ASP A 171 -1.73 18.03 -3.55
N ARG A 172 -0.93 17.19 -2.87
CA ARG A 172 0.52 17.09 -3.09
C ARG A 172 0.89 16.03 -4.12
N CYS A 173 -0.07 15.19 -4.55
CA CYS A 173 0.14 14.10 -5.47
C CYS A 173 -0.31 14.50 -6.88
N HIS A 174 0.65 14.77 -7.76
CA HIS A 174 0.39 15.17 -9.15
C HIS A 174 0.88 14.05 -10.07
N VAL A 175 -0.05 13.29 -10.63
CA VAL A 175 0.23 12.19 -11.56
C VAL A 175 -0.64 12.34 -12.79
N GLU A 176 0.01 12.44 -13.96
CA GLU A 176 -0.67 12.38 -15.25
C GLU A 176 -0.44 11.02 -15.90
N ILE A 177 -1.52 10.35 -16.28
CA ILE A 177 -1.47 9.08 -17.00
C ILE A 177 -1.94 9.34 -18.45
N GLU A 178 -1.04 9.14 -19.39
CA GLU A 178 -1.33 9.30 -20.81
C GLU A 178 -2.08 8.07 -21.31
N PHE A 179 -3.39 8.21 -21.53
CA PHE A 179 -4.24 7.17 -22.08
C PHE A 179 -4.20 7.11 -23.61
N GLY A 180 -4.40 5.91 -24.18
CA GLY A 180 -4.49 5.73 -25.64
C GLY A 180 -3.15 5.72 -26.36
N VAL A 181 -2.03 5.88 -25.67
CA VAL A 181 -0.68 5.79 -26.25
C VAL A 181 -0.01 4.50 -25.81
N THR A 182 0.20 3.61 -26.76
CA THR A 182 0.90 2.34 -26.52
C THR A 182 2.41 2.58 -26.36
N LYS A 183 2.94 2.38 -25.17
CA LYS A 183 4.37 2.50 -24.84
C LYS A 183 5.03 1.13 -24.79
N LEU A 184 5.31 0.54 -25.95
CA LEU A 184 6.06 -0.70 -26.03
C LEU A 184 7.57 -0.42 -26.03
N PRO A 185 8.40 -1.26 -25.38
CA PRO A 185 9.83 -1.19 -25.50
C PRO A 185 10.25 -1.33 -26.98
N LYS A 186 11.12 -0.43 -27.43
CA LYS A 186 11.70 -0.53 -28.76
C LYS A 186 12.72 -1.66 -28.75
N PHE A 187 12.54 -2.65 -29.63
CA PHE A 187 13.54 -3.68 -29.88
C PHE A 187 14.54 -3.16 -30.91
N ASP A 188 15.82 -3.20 -30.57
CA ASP A 188 16.89 -2.81 -31.49
C ASP A 188 17.20 -3.98 -32.43
N VAL A 189 16.84 -3.81 -33.70
CA VAL A 189 17.13 -4.79 -34.73
C VAL A 189 18.58 -4.64 -35.23
N PRO A 190 19.24 -5.73 -35.59
CA PRO A 190 20.56 -5.66 -36.23
C PRO A 190 20.56 -4.79 -37.50
N GLU A 191 21.68 -4.13 -37.77
CA GLU A 191 21.84 -3.28 -38.93
C GLU A 191 21.56 -4.06 -40.24
N GLY A 192 20.78 -3.47 -41.12
CA GLY A 192 20.38 -4.08 -42.40
C GLY A 192 19.11 -4.94 -42.35
N PHE A 193 18.48 -5.06 -41.16
CA PHE A 193 17.21 -5.78 -41.00
C PHE A 193 16.07 -4.84 -40.66
N THR A 194 14.86 -5.14 -41.14
CA THR A 194 13.62 -4.64 -40.56
C THR A 194 13.21 -5.52 -39.35
N SER A 195 12.37 -5.02 -38.44
CA SER A 195 11.85 -5.79 -37.32
C SER A 195 11.15 -7.09 -37.75
N TRP A 196 10.49 -7.06 -38.92
CA TRP A 196 9.83 -8.24 -39.48
C TRP A 196 10.83 -9.30 -39.97
N GLU A 197 11.88 -8.88 -40.70
CA GLU A 197 12.91 -9.78 -41.21
C GLU A 197 13.71 -10.44 -40.09
N ASP A 198 14.06 -9.68 -39.03
CA ASP A 198 14.75 -10.23 -37.86
C ASP A 198 13.87 -11.21 -37.10
N LEU A 199 12.60 -10.87 -36.85
CA LEU A 199 11.64 -11.77 -36.21
C LEU A 199 11.49 -13.09 -37.00
N ASN A 200 11.31 -13.03 -38.31
CA ASN A 200 11.22 -14.20 -39.16
C ASN A 200 12.48 -15.07 -39.07
N LYS A 201 13.64 -14.44 -39.19
CA LYS A 201 14.92 -15.15 -39.05
C LYS A 201 15.04 -15.86 -37.70
N LEU A 202 14.76 -15.15 -36.61
CA LEU A 202 14.80 -15.74 -35.24
C LEU A 202 13.82 -16.90 -35.08
N CYS A 203 12.61 -16.79 -35.65
CA CYS A 203 11.60 -17.86 -35.60
C CYS A 203 12.05 -19.11 -36.36
N PHE A 204 12.55 -18.95 -37.61
CA PHE A 204 13.02 -20.08 -38.41
C PHE A 204 14.29 -20.72 -37.87
N ASP A 205 15.21 -19.94 -37.32
CA ASP A 205 16.41 -20.46 -36.66
C ASP A 205 16.07 -21.17 -35.36
N GLY A 206 15.05 -20.69 -34.63
CA GLY A 206 14.51 -21.35 -33.46
C GLY A 206 13.81 -22.67 -33.77
N LEU A 207 13.05 -22.74 -34.88
CA LEU A 207 12.37 -23.93 -35.33
C LEU A 207 13.37 -25.05 -35.69
N LYS A 208 14.49 -24.70 -36.35
CA LYS A 208 15.55 -25.68 -36.70
C LYS A 208 16.23 -26.29 -35.46
N ARG A 209 16.23 -25.59 -34.34
CA ARG A 209 16.84 -26.01 -33.06
C ARG A 209 15.93 -26.85 -32.18
N ARG A 210 14.62 -26.86 -32.44
CA ARG A 210 13.61 -27.64 -31.72
C ARG A 210 13.28 -28.95 -32.45
#